data_81d39a717fb7b8a87e0419adf382ac10
#
_entry.id   81d39a717fb7b8a87e0419adf382ac10
#
_cell.length_a   1.000
_cell.length_b   1.000
_cell.length_c   1.000
_cell.angle_alpha   90.00
_cell.angle_beta   90.00
_cell.angle_gamma   90.00
#
_symmetry.space_group_name_H-M   'P 1'
#
loop_
_entity.id
_entity.type
_entity.pdbx_description
1 polymer ?
#
loop_
_entity_poly.entity_id
_entity_poly.type
_entity_poly.pdbx_seq_one_letter_code
_entity_poly.pdbx_strand_id
1 'polypeptide(L)'
;EDADRATLLQTKVNMAPAGSPDEWHTIFASFFREGVFFTYEPSESPSEALIELLGRRDIVIRELLKRRRPYLTPLAVMVADIQNSVKICAELPPEEYFELINQIWSTMEPILRKYHATHGKHVGDGLLCYFFPQPDCNYILNAVHCSLEMQEAMQGINSQWRARKNWTNELMLNIGVDEGQEWFGA
;
A
#
# COMPACT_ATOMS: atom_id res chain seq x y z
N GLU A 1 -17.22 4.85 26.72
CA GLU A 1 -17.00 3.89 25.60
C GLU A 1 -16.30 4.53 24.38
N ASP A 2 -15.64 5.68 24.57
CA ASP A 2 -14.91 6.42 23.53
C ASP A 2 -13.38 6.35 23.72
N ALA A 3 -12.84 5.26 24.25
CA ALA A 3 -11.46 5.21 24.75
C ALA A 3 -10.41 4.67 23.73
N ASP A 4 -10.75 4.48 22.46
CA ASP A 4 -9.84 3.83 21.48
C ASP A 4 -9.37 4.75 20.34
N ARG A 5 -9.51 6.07 20.47
CA ARG A 5 -8.91 7.00 19.51
C ARG A 5 -7.45 7.24 19.88
N ALA A 6 -6.53 6.74 19.04
CA ALA A 6 -5.14 7.17 19.08
C ALA A 6 -5.11 8.69 18.82
N THR A 7 -4.88 9.46 19.89
CA THR A 7 -4.73 10.90 19.76
C THR A 7 -3.29 11.16 19.35
N LEU A 8 -3.10 11.64 18.13
CA LEU A 8 -1.80 12.10 17.67
C LEU A 8 -1.63 13.55 18.12
N LEU A 9 -0.73 13.80 19.06
CA LEU A 9 -0.29 15.14 19.43
C LEU A 9 0.99 15.45 18.67
N GLN A 10 1.00 16.61 18.01
CA GLN A 10 2.16 17.14 17.33
C GLN A 10 2.57 18.44 18.00
N THR A 11 3.84 18.58 18.33
CA THR A 11 4.41 19.82 18.87
C THR A 11 5.82 20.02 18.35
N LYS A 12 6.25 21.29 18.27
CA LYS A 12 7.63 21.64 17.95
C LYS A 12 8.40 21.89 19.23
N VAL A 13 9.55 21.29 19.36
CA VAL A 13 10.43 21.44 20.52
C VAL A 13 11.82 21.79 20.04
N ASN A 14 12.43 22.76 20.69
CA ASN A 14 13.84 23.07 20.50
C ASN A 14 14.69 22.10 21.34
N MET A 15 15.47 21.28 20.65
CA MET A 15 16.33 20.27 21.28
C MET A 15 17.81 20.69 21.36
N ALA A 16 18.12 21.95 21.00
CA ALA A 16 19.48 22.45 21.08
C ALA A 16 19.98 22.50 22.55
N PRO A 17 21.24 22.09 22.81
CA PRO A 17 21.87 22.34 24.10
C PRO A 17 21.92 23.83 24.44
N ALA A 18 21.89 24.17 25.71
CA ALA A 18 21.96 25.56 26.16
C ALA A 18 23.21 26.26 25.59
N GLY A 19 22.99 27.35 24.83
CA GLY A 19 24.05 28.14 24.17
C GLY A 19 24.42 27.69 22.77
N SER A 20 23.76 26.69 22.22
CA SER A 20 23.89 26.26 20.80
C SER A 20 22.82 26.96 19.93
N PRO A 21 23.03 27.04 18.59
CA PRO A 21 21.96 27.48 17.68
C PRO A 21 20.71 26.64 17.85
N ASP A 22 19.53 27.26 17.67
CA ASP A 22 18.26 26.59 17.80
C ASP A 22 18.15 25.40 16.83
N GLU A 23 17.79 24.24 17.38
CA GLU A 23 17.58 23.01 16.63
C GLU A 23 16.14 22.55 16.88
N TRP A 24 15.26 22.90 15.96
CA TRP A 24 13.84 22.59 16.07
C TRP A 24 13.53 21.20 15.54
N HIS A 25 12.83 20.42 16.35
CA HIS A 25 12.32 19.10 15.98
C HIS A 25 10.80 19.09 16.12
N THR A 26 10.15 18.36 15.22
CA THR A 26 8.74 18.03 15.37
C THR A 26 8.62 16.73 16.14
N ILE A 27 7.95 16.78 17.29
CA ILE A 27 7.67 15.59 18.09
C ILE A 27 6.24 15.16 17.82
N PHE A 28 6.08 13.89 17.50
CA PHE A 28 4.79 13.21 17.38
C PHE A 28 4.61 12.29 18.57
N ALA A 29 3.55 12.49 19.34
CA ALA A 29 3.18 11.61 20.43
C ALA A 29 1.94 10.82 20.05
N SER A 30 2.06 9.51 19.98
CA SER A 30 0.96 8.57 19.76
C SER A 30 0.62 7.86 21.06
N PHE A 31 -0.65 7.95 21.47
CA PHE A 31 -1.14 7.29 22.69
C PHE A 31 -1.78 5.95 22.33
N PHE A 32 -1.29 4.90 22.95
CA PHE A 32 -1.85 3.55 22.83
C PHE A 32 -2.16 3.01 24.23
N ARG A 33 -3.03 2.02 24.33
CA ARG A 33 -3.46 1.42 25.61
C ARG A 33 -2.32 1.04 26.57
N GLU A 34 -1.13 0.77 26.06
CA GLU A 34 0.00 0.26 26.83
C GLU A 34 1.18 1.24 26.90
N GLY A 35 1.03 2.48 26.42
CA GLY A 35 2.11 3.47 26.49
C GLY A 35 1.98 4.64 25.53
N VAL A 36 2.96 5.54 25.64
CA VAL A 36 3.12 6.70 24.76
C VAL A 36 4.38 6.48 23.94
N PHE A 37 4.25 6.56 22.64
CA PHE A 37 5.38 6.50 21.71
C PHE A 37 5.69 7.90 21.20
N PHE A 38 6.96 8.28 21.25
CA PHE A 38 7.45 9.51 20.70
C PHE A 38 8.31 9.22 19.48
N THR A 39 8.04 9.90 18.40
CA THR A 39 8.95 10.02 17.26
C THR A 39 9.33 11.47 17.11
N TYR A 40 10.56 11.77 16.77
CA TYR A 40 11.05 13.14 16.56
C TYR A 40 11.81 13.21 15.25
N GLU A 41 11.69 14.33 14.56
CA GLU A 41 12.32 14.58 13.27
C GLU A 41 12.83 16.01 13.19
N PRO A 42 14.00 16.24 12.53
CA PRO A 42 14.47 17.59 12.24
C PRO A 42 13.43 18.34 11.42
N SER A 43 13.08 19.54 11.82
CA SER A 43 12.02 20.32 11.20
C SER A 43 12.61 21.32 10.21
N GLU A 44 12.83 20.90 8.97
CA GLU A 44 13.27 21.81 7.91
C GLU A 44 12.10 22.51 7.19
N SER A 45 10.93 21.90 7.09
CA SER A 45 9.70 22.59 6.68
C SER A 45 8.41 21.83 7.12
N PRO A 46 7.30 22.54 7.39
CA PRO A 46 6.03 21.89 7.73
C PRO A 46 5.42 21.06 6.61
N SER A 47 5.72 21.38 5.34
CA SER A 47 5.20 20.67 4.17
C SER A 47 5.93 19.36 3.91
N GLU A 48 7.24 19.31 4.12
CA GLU A 48 8.02 18.07 3.97
C GLU A 48 7.69 17.06 5.06
N ALA A 49 7.53 17.52 6.30
CA ALA A 49 7.09 16.66 7.40
C ALA A 49 5.70 16.05 7.16
N LEU A 50 4.79 16.80 6.51
CA LEU A 50 3.46 16.29 6.17
C LEU A 50 3.51 15.25 5.03
N ILE A 51 4.33 15.52 4.01
CA ILE A 51 4.54 14.58 2.89
C ILE A 51 5.20 13.28 3.39
N GLU A 52 6.16 13.40 4.28
CA GLU A 52 6.82 12.24 4.90
C GLU A 52 5.88 11.46 5.83
N LEU A 53 5.03 12.15 6.60
CA LEU A 53 4.00 11.53 7.43
C LEU A 53 2.98 10.77 6.59
N LEU A 54 2.57 11.31 5.45
CA LEU A 54 1.67 10.65 4.50
C LEU A 54 2.35 9.45 3.83
N GLY A 55 3.65 9.54 3.53
CA GLY A 55 4.45 8.43 3.03
C GLY A 55 4.69 7.33 4.08
N ARG A 56 4.74 7.67 5.36
CA ARG A 56 4.88 6.71 6.47
C ARG A 56 3.57 6.05 6.88
N ARG A 57 2.45 6.43 6.29
CA ARG A 57 1.14 5.83 6.57
C ARG A 57 1.17 4.31 6.40
N ASP A 58 1.84 3.82 5.37
CA ASP A 58 2.04 2.39 5.14
C ASP A 58 2.87 1.73 6.25
N ILE A 59 3.83 2.47 6.83
CA ILE A 59 4.64 1.98 7.96
C ILE A 59 3.77 1.87 9.21
N VAL A 60 2.94 2.87 9.49
CA VAL A 60 2.01 2.85 10.64
C VAL A 60 1.01 1.71 10.50
N ILE A 61 0.44 1.53 9.32
CA ILE A 61 -0.46 0.41 9.04
C ILE A 61 0.30 -0.92 9.19
N ARG A 62 1.51 -1.07 8.65
CA ARG A 62 2.33 -2.28 8.83
C ARG A 62 2.66 -2.54 10.29
N GLU A 63 2.94 -1.52 11.10
CA GLU A 63 3.18 -1.67 12.53
C GLU A 63 1.91 -2.01 13.30
N LEU A 64 0.76 -1.46 12.91
CA LEU A 64 -0.55 -1.87 13.41
C LEU A 64 -0.87 -3.33 13.06
N LEU A 65 -0.47 -3.77 11.85
CA LEU A 65 -0.64 -5.14 11.39
C LEU A 65 0.27 -6.14 12.13
N LYS A 66 1.41 -5.71 12.64
CA LYS A 66 2.31 -6.53 13.48
C LYS A 66 1.77 -6.75 14.89
N ARG A 67 0.69 -6.07 15.30
CA ARG A 67 0.09 -6.30 16.60
C ARG A 67 -0.53 -7.69 16.65
N ARG A 68 -0.13 -8.46 17.65
CA ARG A 68 -0.55 -9.85 17.89
C ARG A 68 -2.02 -10.02 18.26
N ARG A 69 -2.83 -8.96 18.30
CA ARG A 69 -4.26 -9.02 18.61
C ARG A 69 -5.07 -8.64 17.38
N PRO A 70 -5.77 -9.61 16.78
CA PRO A 70 -6.69 -9.32 15.69
C PRO A 70 -7.74 -8.30 16.13
N TYR A 71 -8.15 -7.42 15.25
CA TYR A 71 -9.26 -6.49 15.46
C TYR A 71 -10.25 -6.60 14.32
N LEU A 72 -11.53 -6.45 14.63
CA LEU A 72 -12.60 -6.47 13.66
C LEU A 72 -12.65 -5.12 12.95
N THR A 73 -12.55 -5.10 11.63
CA THR A 73 -12.59 -3.88 10.83
C THR A 73 -13.31 -4.11 9.51
N PRO A 74 -14.11 -3.15 9.03
CA PRO A 74 -14.56 -3.18 7.64
C PRO A 74 -13.35 -2.98 6.73
N LEU A 75 -13.28 -3.76 5.66
CA LEU A 75 -12.25 -3.63 4.63
C LEU A 75 -12.75 -4.24 3.32
N ALA A 76 -12.20 -3.76 2.20
CA ALA A 76 -12.31 -4.49 0.95
C ALA A 76 -10.99 -5.23 0.68
N VAL A 77 -11.11 -6.44 0.20
CA VAL A 77 -10.00 -7.30 -0.22
C VAL A 77 -10.00 -7.37 -1.74
N MET A 78 -8.86 -7.16 -2.35
CA MET A 78 -8.66 -7.37 -3.78
C MET A 78 -7.60 -8.45 -4.00
N VAL A 79 -7.95 -9.43 -4.80
CA VAL A 79 -7.03 -10.47 -5.28
C VAL A 79 -6.88 -10.28 -6.78
N ALA A 80 -5.65 -10.16 -7.25
CA ALA A 80 -5.33 -10.09 -8.66
C ALA A 80 -4.36 -11.22 -9.01
N ASP A 81 -4.61 -11.88 -10.13
CA ASP A 81 -3.83 -13.03 -10.59
C ASP A 81 -3.68 -13.01 -12.11
N ILE A 82 -2.54 -13.48 -12.63
CA ILE A 82 -2.28 -13.51 -14.07
C ILE A 82 -2.96 -14.73 -14.68
N GLN A 83 -3.88 -14.49 -15.60
CA GLN A 83 -4.59 -15.57 -16.27
C GLN A 83 -3.63 -16.46 -17.06
N ASN A 84 -3.74 -17.79 -16.87
CA ASN A 84 -2.91 -18.79 -17.54
C ASN A 84 -1.39 -18.61 -17.32
N SER A 85 -0.97 -18.07 -16.18
CA SER A 85 0.44 -17.81 -15.86
C SER A 85 1.35 -19.03 -16.00
N VAL A 86 0.87 -20.22 -15.63
CA VAL A 86 1.60 -21.48 -15.79
C VAL A 86 1.91 -21.76 -17.27
N LYS A 87 0.95 -21.52 -18.16
CA LYS A 87 1.17 -21.68 -19.61
C LYS A 87 2.18 -20.64 -20.13
N ILE A 88 2.03 -19.40 -19.70
CA ILE A 88 2.95 -18.29 -20.07
C ILE A 88 4.37 -18.63 -19.59
N CYS A 89 4.52 -19.10 -18.35
CA CYS A 89 5.80 -19.53 -17.80
C CYS A 89 6.45 -20.68 -18.58
N ALA A 90 5.65 -21.61 -19.10
CA ALA A 90 6.15 -22.71 -19.92
C ALA A 90 6.55 -22.32 -21.35
N GLU A 91 5.99 -21.22 -21.88
CA GLU A 91 6.26 -20.74 -23.23
C GLU A 91 7.44 -19.73 -23.30
N LEU A 92 7.76 -19.06 -22.19
CA LEU A 92 8.82 -18.05 -22.13
C LEU A 92 10.09 -18.62 -21.48
N PRO A 93 11.27 -18.18 -21.94
CA PRO A 93 12.50 -18.37 -21.18
C PRO A 93 12.35 -17.78 -19.77
N PRO A 94 12.97 -18.37 -18.73
CA PRO A 94 12.82 -17.91 -17.34
C PRO A 94 13.11 -16.41 -17.16
N GLU A 95 14.13 -15.88 -17.83
CA GLU A 95 14.51 -14.47 -17.74
C GLU A 95 13.41 -13.55 -18.29
N GLU A 96 12.77 -13.95 -19.38
CA GLU A 96 11.69 -13.20 -20.00
C GLU A 96 10.40 -13.28 -19.18
N TYR A 97 10.13 -14.43 -18.56
CA TYR A 97 9.02 -14.55 -17.63
C TYR A 97 9.20 -13.62 -16.42
N PHE A 98 10.39 -13.57 -15.83
CA PHE A 98 10.69 -12.63 -14.76
C PHE A 98 10.57 -11.15 -15.20
N GLU A 99 11.05 -10.83 -16.42
CA GLU A 99 10.90 -9.48 -16.99
C GLU A 99 9.41 -9.11 -17.08
N LEU A 100 8.58 -10.02 -17.60
CA LEU A 100 7.13 -9.82 -17.71
C LEU A 100 6.47 -9.57 -16.35
N ILE A 101 6.74 -10.43 -15.38
CA ILE A 101 6.16 -10.32 -14.03
C ILE A 101 6.59 -9.00 -13.38
N ASN A 102 7.85 -8.64 -13.46
CA ASN A 102 8.36 -7.37 -12.93
C ASN A 102 7.72 -6.17 -13.63
N GLN A 103 7.55 -6.20 -14.96
CA GLN A 103 6.89 -5.14 -15.69
C GLN A 103 5.43 -5.00 -15.25
N ILE A 104 4.69 -6.11 -15.12
CA ILE A 104 3.30 -6.08 -14.67
C ILE A 104 3.21 -5.39 -13.31
N TRP A 105 3.93 -5.87 -12.31
CA TRP A 105 3.79 -5.35 -10.96
C TRP A 105 4.37 -3.95 -10.77
N SER A 106 5.44 -3.58 -11.48
CA SER A 106 5.94 -2.20 -11.48
C SER A 106 4.97 -1.22 -12.12
N THR A 107 4.19 -1.66 -13.11
CA THR A 107 3.11 -0.86 -13.72
C THR A 107 1.90 -0.73 -12.79
N MET A 108 1.59 -1.78 -12.02
CA MET A 108 0.45 -1.77 -11.09
C MET A 108 0.73 -0.98 -9.80
N GLU A 109 1.98 -0.90 -9.35
CA GLU A 109 2.33 -0.24 -8.08
C GLU A 109 1.85 1.21 -7.96
N PRO A 110 2.04 2.12 -8.94
CA PRO A 110 1.52 3.48 -8.86
C PRO A 110 -0.01 3.54 -8.85
N ILE A 111 -0.69 2.59 -9.51
CA ILE A 111 -2.17 2.50 -9.50
C ILE A 111 -2.64 2.11 -8.09
N LEU A 112 -2.02 1.10 -7.49
CA LEU A 112 -2.33 0.67 -6.12
C LEU A 112 -2.16 1.82 -5.13
N ARG A 113 -1.07 2.58 -5.24
CA ARG A 113 -0.82 3.76 -4.39
C ARG A 113 -1.87 4.87 -4.61
N LYS A 114 -2.24 5.15 -5.84
CA LYS A 114 -3.25 6.16 -6.21
C LYS A 114 -4.58 5.91 -5.52
N TYR A 115 -4.99 4.64 -5.43
CA TYR A 115 -6.25 4.24 -4.81
C TYR A 115 -6.11 3.82 -3.34
N HIS A 116 -4.99 4.12 -2.70
CA HIS A 116 -4.74 3.83 -1.28
C HIS A 116 -4.83 2.34 -0.92
N ALA A 117 -4.48 1.47 -1.84
CA ALA A 117 -4.35 0.05 -1.56
C ALA A 117 -3.23 -0.21 -0.56
N THR A 118 -3.50 -1.01 0.45
CA THR A 118 -2.48 -1.54 1.36
C THR A 118 -2.00 -2.87 0.81
N HIS A 119 -0.72 -2.96 0.51
CA HIS A 119 -0.13 -4.20 0.01
C HIS A 119 -0.20 -5.29 1.08
N GLY A 120 -0.82 -6.40 0.78
CA GLY A 120 -0.85 -7.58 1.63
C GLY A 120 0.38 -8.45 1.38
N LYS A 121 0.35 -9.24 0.31
CA LYS A 121 1.47 -10.10 -0.09
C LYS A 121 1.34 -10.51 -1.56
N HIS A 122 2.47 -10.86 -2.16
CA HIS A 122 2.46 -11.66 -3.38
C HIS A 122 2.25 -13.13 -3.05
N VAL A 123 1.44 -13.81 -3.85
CA VAL A 123 1.15 -15.24 -3.77
C VAL A 123 1.43 -15.82 -5.15
N GLY A 124 2.65 -16.31 -5.34
CA GLY A 124 3.13 -16.69 -6.68
C GLY A 124 3.20 -15.47 -7.59
N ASP A 125 2.49 -15.54 -8.71
CA ASP A 125 2.28 -14.46 -9.67
C ASP A 125 1.06 -13.58 -9.36
N GLY A 126 0.35 -13.86 -8.26
CA GLY A 126 -0.80 -13.10 -7.78
C GLY A 126 -0.45 -12.06 -6.72
N LEU A 127 -1.37 -11.16 -6.48
CA LEU A 127 -1.28 -10.07 -5.53
C LEU A 127 -2.54 -10.02 -4.66
N LEU A 128 -2.35 -9.89 -3.36
CA LEU A 128 -3.39 -9.62 -2.39
C LEU A 128 -3.22 -8.21 -1.82
N CYS A 129 -4.28 -7.41 -1.89
CA CYS A 129 -4.32 -6.04 -1.35
C CYS A 129 -5.54 -5.83 -0.48
N TYR A 130 -5.45 -4.84 0.41
CA TYR A 130 -6.52 -4.42 1.31
C TYR A 130 -6.82 -2.94 1.13
N PHE A 131 -8.09 -2.58 1.23
CA PHE A 131 -8.55 -1.19 1.23
C PHE A 131 -9.31 -0.94 2.52
N PHE A 132 -8.81 -0.02 3.32
CA PHE A 132 -9.39 0.32 4.62
C PHE A 132 -10.20 1.61 4.53
N PRO A 133 -11.24 1.77 5.37
CA PRO A 133 -11.97 3.02 5.50
C PRO A 133 -11.04 4.20 5.80
N GLN A 134 -11.30 5.30 5.16
CA GLN A 134 -10.57 6.55 5.34
C GLN A 134 -11.58 7.71 5.39
N PRO A 135 -11.29 8.81 6.12
CA PRO A 135 -12.24 9.90 6.30
C PRO A 135 -12.76 10.51 5.00
N ASP A 136 -11.89 10.62 4.00
CA ASP A 136 -12.14 11.42 2.80
C ASP A 136 -12.37 10.59 1.53
N CYS A 137 -12.47 9.27 1.64
CA CYS A 137 -12.67 8.43 0.45
C CYS A 137 -13.47 7.15 0.75
N ASN A 138 -14.18 6.68 -0.25
CA ASN A 138 -14.87 5.40 -0.19
C ASN A 138 -13.91 4.27 -0.60
N TYR A 139 -13.49 3.45 0.36
CA TYR A 139 -12.54 2.37 0.16
C TYR A 139 -13.04 1.29 -0.81
N ILE A 140 -14.35 1.05 -0.88
CA ILE A 140 -14.96 0.08 -1.81
C ILE A 140 -14.84 0.61 -3.25
N LEU A 141 -15.20 1.89 -3.46
CA LEU A 141 -15.04 2.52 -4.78
C LEU A 141 -13.57 2.58 -5.19
N ASN A 142 -12.67 2.83 -4.26
CA ASN A 142 -11.24 2.80 -4.53
C ASN A 142 -10.78 1.41 -5.01
N ALA A 143 -11.25 0.33 -4.39
CA ALA A 143 -10.93 -1.03 -4.82
C ALA A 143 -11.45 -1.30 -6.24
N VAL A 144 -12.69 -0.89 -6.55
CA VAL A 144 -13.28 -1.06 -7.88
C VAL A 144 -12.53 -0.23 -8.93
N HIS A 145 -12.28 1.06 -8.68
CA HIS A 145 -11.54 1.90 -9.62
C HIS A 145 -10.10 1.43 -9.83
N CYS A 146 -9.45 0.97 -8.76
CA CYS A 146 -8.13 0.36 -8.83
C CYS A 146 -8.13 -0.85 -9.77
N SER A 147 -9.09 -1.76 -9.62
CA SER A 147 -9.19 -2.96 -10.45
C SER A 147 -9.41 -2.63 -11.93
N LEU A 148 -10.25 -1.65 -12.24
CA LEU A 148 -10.52 -1.21 -13.61
C LEU A 148 -9.27 -0.58 -14.26
N GLU A 149 -8.57 0.30 -13.54
CA GLU A 149 -7.35 0.93 -14.06
C GLU A 149 -6.22 -0.08 -14.23
N MET A 150 -6.11 -1.09 -13.34
CA MET A 150 -5.17 -2.19 -13.50
C MET A 150 -5.45 -3.01 -14.77
N GLN A 151 -6.71 -3.31 -15.07
CA GLN A 151 -7.10 -4.01 -16.29
C GLN A 151 -6.78 -3.17 -17.54
N GLU A 152 -7.01 -1.86 -17.50
CA GLU A 152 -6.64 -0.95 -18.60
C GLU A 152 -5.13 -0.90 -18.81
N ALA A 153 -4.34 -0.76 -17.75
CA ALA A 153 -2.89 -0.78 -17.81
C ALA A 153 -2.35 -2.09 -18.40
N MET A 154 -3.00 -3.21 -18.09
CA MET A 154 -2.64 -4.51 -18.65
C MET A 154 -2.77 -4.59 -20.16
N GLN A 155 -3.71 -3.84 -20.79
CA GLN A 155 -3.84 -3.76 -22.25
C GLN A 155 -2.59 -3.17 -22.90
N GLY A 156 -1.97 -2.16 -22.26
CA GLY A 156 -0.71 -1.57 -22.71
C GLY A 156 0.43 -2.57 -22.71
N ILE A 157 0.59 -3.32 -21.62
CA ILE A 157 1.60 -4.38 -21.49
C ILE A 157 1.37 -5.47 -22.54
N ASN A 158 0.12 -5.90 -22.67
CA ASN A 158 -0.27 -6.92 -23.65
C ASN A 158 0.13 -6.51 -25.08
N SER A 159 -0.16 -5.25 -25.46
CA SER A 159 0.18 -4.73 -26.78
C SER A 159 1.70 -4.73 -27.04
N GLN A 160 2.49 -4.33 -26.05
CA GLN A 160 3.96 -4.33 -26.12
C GLN A 160 4.53 -5.74 -26.29
N TRP A 161 4.08 -6.70 -25.48
CA TRP A 161 4.58 -8.08 -25.54
C TRP A 161 4.15 -8.80 -26.81
N ARG A 162 2.94 -8.58 -27.29
CA ARG A 162 2.48 -9.13 -28.58
C ARG A 162 3.33 -8.62 -29.74
N ALA A 163 3.64 -7.32 -29.77
CA ALA A 163 4.50 -6.74 -30.79
C ALA A 163 5.95 -7.27 -30.71
N ARG A 164 6.49 -7.41 -29.48
CA ARG A 164 7.87 -7.84 -29.25
C ARG A 164 8.09 -9.33 -29.58
N LYS A 165 7.12 -10.18 -29.27
CA LYS A 165 7.24 -11.63 -29.36
C LYS A 165 6.48 -12.27 -30.51
N ASN A 166 5.73 -11.47 -31.27
CA ASN A 166 4.73 -11.98 -32.24
C ASN A 166 3.78 -12.99 -31.56
N TRP A 167 3.40 -12.70 -30.31
CA TRP A 167 2.70 -13.61 -29.44
C TRP A 167 1.20 -13.52 -29.64
N THR A 168 0.53 -14.65 -29.70
CA THR A 168 -0.93 -14.71 -29.88
C THR A 168 -1.67 -14.81 -28.55
N ASN A 169 -0.96 -15.12 -27.45
CA ASN A 169 -1.56 -15.17 -26.12
C ASN A 169 -1.95 -13.76 -25.66
N GLU A 170 -3.07 -13.68 -25.00
CA GLU A 170 -3.54 -12.45 -24.36
C GLU A 170 -3.16 -12.46 -22.88
N LEU A 171 -2.50 -11.38 -22.45
CA LEU A 171 -2.17 -11.16 -21.05
C LEU A 171 -3.37 -10.50 -20.37
N MET A 172 -3.94 -11.19 -19.41
CA MET A 172 -5.11 -10.71 -18.64
C MET A 172 -4.88 -10.87 -17.15
N LEU A 173 -5.45 -9.96 -16.37
CA LEU A 173 -5.57 -10.09 -14.93
C LEU A 173 -6.98 -10.54 -14.58
N ASN A 174 -7.08 -11.61 -13.82
CA ASN A 174 -8.28 -11.97 -13.08
C ASN A 174 -8.28 -11.17 -11.77
N ILE A 175 -9.27 -10.34 -11.56
CA ILE A 175 -9.36 -9.52 -10.35
C ILE A 175 -10.70 -9.80 -9.67
N GLY A 176 -10.62 -10.21 -8.42
CA GLY A 176 -11.76 -10.34 -7.52
C GLY A 176 -11.68 -9.29 -6.43
N VAL A 177 -12.83 -8.65 -6.14
CA VAL A 177 -12.97 -7.71 -5.02
C VAL A 177 -14.14 -8.15 -4.17
N ASP A 178 -13.92 -8.23 -2.88
CA ASP A 178 -14.96 -8.53 -1.89
C ASP A 178 -14.87 -7.53 -0.73
N GLU A 179 -15.97 -7.30 -0.04
CA GLU A 179 -16.08 -6.35 1.07
C GLU A 179 -16.80 -7.00 2.24
N GLY A 180 -16.33 -6.72 3.43
CA GLY A 180 -16.94 -7.20 4.65
C GLY A 180 -16.28 -6.69 5.92
N GLN A 181 -16.79 -7.17 7.05
CA GLN A 181 -16.13 -6.99 8.34
C GLN A 181 -15.30 -8.23 8.65
N GLU A 182 -13.99 -8.04 8.74
CA GLU A 182 -13.06 -9.13 8.93
C GLU A 182 -12.14 -8.89 10.13
N TRP A 183 -11.70 -9.98 10.74
CA TRP A 183 -10.65 -9.95 11.73
C TRP A 183 -9.30 -9.78 11.06
N PHE A 184 -8.69 -8.62 11.30
CA PHE A 184 -7.41 -8.27 10.72
C PHE A 184 -6.32 -8.17 11.78
N GLY A 185 -5.17 -8.84 11.54
CA GLY A 185 -4.04 -8.89 12.45
C GLY A 185 -3.27 -10.21 12.32
N ALA A 186 -2.09 -10.26 12.93
CA ALA A 186 -1.23 -11.45 12.98
C ALA A 186 -1.05 -11.93 14.42
#